data_57564cd9334e6b9c5a0d41531d94cbaa
#
_entry.id   57564cd9334e6b9c5a0d41531d94cbaa
#
_cell.length_a   1.000
_cell.length_b   1.000
_cell.length_c   1.000
_cell.angle_alpha   90.00
_cell.angle_beta   90.00
_cell.angle_gamma   90.00
#
_symmetry.space_group_name_H-M   'P 1'
#
loop_
_entity.id
_entity.type
_entity.pdbx_description
1 polymer ?
#
loop_
_entity_poly.entity_id
_entity_poly.type
_entity_poly.pdbx_seq_one_letter_code
_entity_poly.pdbx_strand_id
1 'polypeptide(L)'
;MRKKPMLAYPVSDKPINYEDKIFIQPKLDGVRCVIQYEKGFNPNLDPSHDDRSRVVAYSRTGKEWKNIEHILFLLKPWFALNPNVILDGELYNHDLRDDFEKIISLVRKQKPTAEDRLDAEKLTQFHCYDIIDETKTFEERSRFIQQNVPRNHCIIHVPTTQGICSEDQAKAIHKMNLRLGYEGSIVRTNDKYACKRSHNLRKFKDFHDAEA
;
A
#
# COMPACT_ATOMS: atom_id res chain seq x y z
N MET A 1 9.03 16.43 6.05
CA MET A 1 9.59 15.93 4.75
C MET A 1 8.91 14.61 4.39
N ARG A 2 8.38 14.49 3.16
CA ARG A 2 7.65 13.26 2.75
C ARG A 2 8.62 12.09 2.61
N LYS A 3 8.34 10.97 3.27
CA LYS A 3 9.10 9.73 3.12
C LYS A 3 8.81 9.05 1.79
N LYS A 4 9.84 8.51 1.14
CA LYS A 4 9.68 7.71 -0.09
C LYS A 4 9.25 6.29 0.27
N PRO A 5 8.32 5.68 -0.47
CA PRO A 5 7.96 4.29 -0.24
C PRO A 5 9.09 3.33 -0.63
N MET A 6 9.17 2.18 0.06
CA MET A 6 10.07 1.09 -0.30
C MET A 6 9.72 0.52 -1.67
N LEU A 7 10.73 0.24 -2.49
CA LEU A 7 10.55 -0.36 -3.82
C LEU A 7 11.15 -1.76 -3.85
N ALA A 8 10.47 -2.66 -4.57
CA ALA A 8 10.85 -4.06 -4.68
C ALA A 8 11.95 -4.28 -5.73
N TYR A 9 12.86 -5.23 -5.44
CA TYR A 9 13.67 -5.93 -6.45
C TYR A 9 12.91 -7.16 -6.98
N PRO A 10 13.25 -7.70 -8.17
CA PRO A 10 12.82 -9.05 -8.57
C PRO A 10 13.36 -10.10 -7.59
N VAL A 11 12.65 -11.21 -7.40
CA VAL A 11 13.17 -12.33 -6.59
C VAL A 11 14.40 -12.98 -7.22
N SER A 12 14.54 -12.90 -8.55
CA SER A 12 15.70 -13.41 -9.31
C SER A 12 16.99 -12.62 -9.08
N ASP A 13 16.91 -11.38 -8.54
CA ASP A 13 18.06 -10.50 -8.37
C ASP A 13 19.02 -11.00 -7.28
N LYS A 14 18.49 -11.62 -6.24
CA LYS A 14 19.27 -12.21 -5.14
C LYS A 14 18.49 -13.38 -4.51
N PRO A 15 19.12 -14.53 -4.23
CA PRO A 15 18.48 -15.64 -3.54
C PRO A 15 17.82 -15.21 -2.22
N ILE A 16 16.69 -15.85 -1.89
CA ILE A 16 16.02 -15.68 -0.60
C ILE A 16 16.66 -16.68 0.37
N ASN A 17 17.06 -16.21 1.54
CA ASN A 17 17.43 -17.08 2.64
C ASN A 17 16.16 -17.48 3.40
N TYR A 18 15.75 -18.74 3.29
CA TYR A 18 14.54 -19.26 3.96
C TYR A 18 14.78 -19.67 5.43
N GLU A 19 15.99 -19.52 5.94
CA GLU A 19 16.27 -19.57 7.39
C GLU A 19 15.82 -18.27 8.08
N ASP A 20 15.73 -17.17 7.31
CA ASP A 20 15.19 -15.91 7.80
C ASP A 20 13.66 -16.00 7.91
N LYS A 21 13.09 -15.11 8.73
CA LYS A 21 11.63 -14.99 8.82
C LYS A 21 11.07 -14.32 7.56
N ILE A 22 10.42 -15.11 6.73
CA ILE A 22 9.86 -14.69 5.43
C ILE A 22 8.34 -14.52 5.52
N PHE A 23 7.83 -13.51 4.84
CA PHE A 23 6.42 -13.20 4.69
C PHE A 23 6.06 -13.06 3.21
N ILE A 24 4.87 -13.50 2.84
CA ILE A 24 4.37 -13.37 1.47
C ILE A 24 3.00 -12.70 1.50
N GLN A 25 2.84 -11.72 0.62
CA GLN A 25 1.59 -11.01 0.35
C GLN A 25 1.21 -11.16 -1.13
N PRO A 26 -0.08 -11.15 -1.50
CA PRO A 26 -0.47 -11.03 -2.89
C PRO A 26 0.06 -9.71 -3.47
N LYS A 27 0.52 -9.75 -4.72
CA LYS A 27 0.89 -8.56 -5.46
C LYS A 27 -0.34 -8.00 -6.16
N LEU A 28 -0.75 -6.83 -5.74
CA LEU A 28 -1.89 -6.12 -6.29
C LEU A 28 -1.47 -5.39 -7.58
N ASP A 29 -2.30 -5.45 -8.59
CA ASP A 29 -2.15 -4.66 -9.81
C ASP A 29 -2.98 -3.37 -9.70
N GLY A 30 -2.46 -2.44 -8.92
CA GLY A 30 -3.10 -1.17 -8.61
C GLY A 30 -2.15 0.01 -8.75
N VAL A 31 -2.47 1.10 -8.09
CA VAL A 31 -1.60 2.28 -8.03
C VAL A 31 -1.18 2.59 -6.60
N ARG A 32 0.13 2.72 -6.39
CA ARG A 32 0.71 3.01 -5.07
C ARG A 32 0.07 4.21 -4.43
N CYS A 33 -0.31 4.07 -3.17
CA CYS A 33 -0.89 5.11 -2.36
C CYS A 33 -0.23 5.16 -0.98
N VAL A 34 0.36 6.32 -0.64
CA VAL A 34 0.91 6.60 0.68
C VAL A 34 0.01 7.64 1.33
N ILE A 35 -0.60 7.30 2.48
CA ILE A 35 -1.51 8.19 3.20
C ILE A 35 -0.87 8.64 4.49
N GLN A 36 -0.92 9.94 4.76
CA GLN A 36 -0.34 10.55 5.95
C GLN A 36 -1.17 11.74 6.43
N TYR A 37 -0.94 12.13 7.68
CA TYR A 37 -1.46 13.36 8.24
C TYR A 37 -0.45 14.48 8.01
N GLU A 38 -0.91 15.63 7.51
CA GLU A 38 -0.11 16.83 7.39
C GLU A 38 -0.65 17.90 8.33
N LYS A 39 0.21 18.37 9.23
CA LYS A 39 -0.09 19.54 10.05
C LYS A 39 -0.01 20.77 9.15
N GLY A 40 -1.09 21.54 9.16
CA GLY A 40 -1.06 22.86 8.56
C GLY A 40 -0.16 23.78 9.38
N PHE A 41 0.50 24.72 8.72
CA PHE A 41 1.21 25.80 9.37
C PHE A 41 0.77 27.13 8.74
N ASN A 42 0.21 28.01 9.54
CA ASN A 42 -0.03 29.40 9.17
C ASN A 42 0.74 30.33 10.11
N PRO A 43 1.81 30.98 9.61
CA PRO A 43 2.59 31.88 10.45
C PRO A 43 1.79 33.08 11.01
N ASN A 44 0.59 33.33 10.44
CA ASN A 44 -0.28 34.45 10.82
C ASN A 44 -1.46 34.04 11.71
N LEU A 45 -1.55 32.76 12.09
CA LEU A 45 -2.60 32.22 12.97
C LEU A 45 -1.97 31.60 14.21
N ASP A 46 -2.69 31.71 15.33
CA ASP A 46 -2.36 30.96 16.53
C ASP A 46 -2.33 29.46 16.20
N PRO A 47 -1.25 28.74 16.55
CA PRO A 47 -1.13 27.29 16.29
C PRO A 47 -2.30 26.48 16.83
N SER A 48 -3.02 26.93 17.85
CA SER A 48 -4.22 26.29 18.40
C SER A 48 -5.45 26.39 17.50
N HIS A 49 -5.45 27.30 16.51
CA HIS A 49 -6.54 27.54 15.56
C HIS A 49 -6.17 27.24 14.10
N ASP A 50 -5.04 26.61 13.85
CA ASP A 50 -4.62 26.25 12.48
C ASP A 50 -5.35 25.00 11.98
N ASP A 51 -6.52 25.18 11.37
CA ASP A 51 -7.39 24.14 10.81
C ASP A 51 -6.93 23.61 9.43
N ARG A 52 -5.71 23.90 9.00
CA ARG A 52 -5.19 23.39 7.71
C ARG A 52 -4.60 22.01 7.79
N SER A 53 -4.67 21.38 8.95
CA SER A 53 -4.27 19.99 9.13
C SER A 53 -5.20 19.07 8.34
N ARG A 54 -4.63 18.19 7.53
CA ARG A 54 -5.40 17.31 6.64
C ARG A 54 -4.77 15.92 6.48
N VAL A 55 -5.62 14.94 6.22
CA VAL A 55 -5.17 13.65 5.73
C VAL A 55 -4.96 13.75 4.22
N VAL A 56 -3.80 13.35 3.74
CA VAL A 56 -3.43 13.44 2.33
C VAL A 56 -2.88 12.11 1.82
N ALA A 57 -3.08 11.87 0.54
CA ALA A 57 -2.62 10.68 -0.14
C ALA A 57 -1.73 11.02 -1.33
N TYR A 58 -0.63 10.30 -1.47
CA TYR A 58 0.36 10.52 -2.51
C TYR A 58 0.65 9.26 -3.32
N SER A 59 0.90 9.45 -4.59
CA SER A 59 1.47 8.43 -5.47
C SER A 59 2.93 8.13 -5.10
N ARG A 60 3.49 7.10 -5.68
CA ARG A 60 4.93 6.75 -5.57
C ARG A 60 5.86 7.92 -5.86
N THR A 61 5.51 8.75 -6.83
CA THR A 61 6.32 9.91 -7.25
C THR A 61 5.98 11.19 -6.49
N GLY A 62 4.93 11.17 -5.66
CA GLY A 62 4.52 12.28 -4.82
C GLY A 62 3.47 13.20 -5.40
N LYS A 63 2.81 12.79 -6.45
CA LYS A 63 1.61 13.46 -6.92
C LYS A 63 0.45 13.14 -5.96
N GLU A 64 -0.28 14.16 -5.53
CA GLU A 64 -1.45 13.99 -4.67
C GLU A 64 -2.61 13.33 -5.43
N TRP A 65 -3.24 12.34 -4.80
CA TRP A 65 -4.49 11.75 -5.25
C TRP A 65 -5.66 12.61 -4.79
N LYS A 66 -6.52 13.02 -5.72
CA LYS A 66 -7.64 13.93 -5.45
C LYS A 66 -9.00 13.24 -5.37
N ASN A 67 -9.19 12.15 -6.11
CA ASN A 67 -10.48 11.49 -6.24
C ASN A 67 -10.59 10.24 -5.35
N ILE A 68 -10.23 10.38 -4.07
CA ILE A 68 -10.33 9.33 -3.05
C ILE A 68 -10.79 9.90 -1.69
N GLU A 69 -11.56 10.96 -1.71
CA GLU A 69 -11.97 11.67 -0.48
C GLU A 69 -12.74 10.76 0.48
N HIS A 70 -13.52 9.80 -0.01
CA HIS A 70 -14.23 8.82 0.81
C HIS A 70 -13.27 8.01 1.71
N ILE A 71 -12.11 7.60 1.19
CA ILE A 71 -11.07 6.89 1.97
C ILE A 71 -10.46 7.83 3.02
N LEU A 72 -10.09 9.04 2.59
CA LEU A 72 -9.46 10.02 3.49
C LEU A 72 -10.40 10.45 4.62
N PHE A 73 -11.69 10.60 4.31
CA PHE A 73 -12.71 10.92 5.29
C PHE A 73 -12.84 9.86 6.39
N LEU A 74 -12.85 8.58 6.00
CA LEU A 74 -12.91 7.45 6.94
C LEU A 74 -11.65 7.31 7.80
N LEU A 75 -10.49 7.72 7.29
CA LEU A 75 -9.23 7.69 8.02
C LEU A 75 -8.99 8.94 8.90
N LYS A 76 -9.72 10.03 8.68
CA LYS A 76 -9.51 11.29 9.39
C LYS A 76 -9.57 11.16 10.92
N PRO A 77 -10.58 10.52 11.54
CA PRO A 77 -10.64 10.34 12.99
C PRO A 77 -9.46 9.52 13.53
N TRP A 78 -9.05 8.49 12.80
CA TRP A 78 -7.94 7.64 13.18
C TRP A 78 -6.59 8.38 13.13
N PHE A 79 -6.36 9.17 12.08
CA PHE A 79 -5.15 9.99 11.96
C PHE A 79 -5.07 11.10 13.00
N ALA A 80 -6.20 11.62 13.49
CA ALA A 80 -6.23 12.57 14.60
C ALA A 80 -5.58 11.99 15.87
N LEU A 81 -5.74 10.67 16.10
CA LEU A 81 -5.12 9.94 17.20
C LEU A 81 -3.73 9.38 16.86
N ASN A 82 -3.40 9.26 15.58
CA ASN A 82 -2.17 8.65 15.07
C ASN A 82 -1.44 9.54 14.05
N PRO A 83 -1.16 10.83 14.36
CA PRO A 83 -0.72 11.82 13.37
C PRO A 83 0.68 11.55 12.79
N ASN A 84 1.47 10.68 13.41
CA ASN A 84 2.83 10.36 12.98
C ASN A 84 2.91 9.07 12.13
N VAL A 85 1.80 8.36 11.98
CA VAL A 85 1.77 7.14 11.17
C VAL A 85 1.67 7.51 9.69
N ILE A 86 2.39 6.74 8.85
CA ILE A 86 2.32 6.86 7.39
C ILE A 86 1.91 5.49 6.87
N LEU A 87 0.71 5.40 6.30
CA LEU A 87 0.20 4.17 5.69
C LEU A 87 0.78 4.00 4.30
N ASP A 88 1.15 2.77 3.95
CA ASP A 88 1.68 2.38 2.66
C ASP A 88 0.82 1.28 2.07
N GLY A 89 0.23 1.53 0.90
CA GLY A 89 -0.74 0.63 0.31
C GLY A 89 -0.93 0.85 -1.19
N GLU A 90 -1.99 0.27 -1.71
CA GLU A 90 -2.39 0.32 -3.10
C GLU A 90 -3.85 0.78 -3.22
N LEU A 91 -4.15 1.66 -4.18
CA LEU A 91 -5.52 1.87 -4.64
C LEU A 91 -5.84 0.75 -5.62
N TYR A 92 -6.80 -0.09 -5.25
CA TYR A 92 -7.10 -1.32 -5.93
C TYR A 92 -8.54 -1.76 -5.65
N ASN A 93 -9.09 -2.58 -6.52
CA ASN A 93 -10.31 -3.33 -6.27
C ASN A 93 -10.19 -4.69 -6.99
N HIS A 94 -10.33 -5.77 -6.24
CA HIS A 94 -10.13 -7.11 -6.79
C HIS A 94 -11.20 -7.50 -7.81
N ASP A 95 -12.41 -6.96 -7.71
CA ASP A 95 -13.48 -7.17 -8.69
C ASP A 95 -13.19 -6.50 -10.04
N LEU A 96 -12.23 -5.56 -10.06
CA LEU A 96 -11.75 -4.87 -11.27
C LEU A 96 -10.33 -5.30 -11.66
N ARG A 97 -9.86 -6.48 -11.23
CA ARG A 97 -8.50 -6.95 -11.52
C ARG A 97 -8.18 -7.07 -13.01
N ASP A 98 -9.20 -7.33 -13.83
CA ASP A 98 -9.08 -7.44 -15.28
C ASP A 98 -9.32 -6.10 -16.00
N ASP A 99 -9.61 -5.01 -15.25
CA ASP A 99 -9.84 -3.65 -15.76
C ASP A 99 -9.07 -2.60 -14.93
N PHE A 100 -7.75 -2.76 -14.90
CA PHE A 100 -6.84 -1.85 -14.21
C PHE A 100 -6.98 -0.39 -14.67
N GLU A 101 -7.24 -0.17 -15.97
CA GLU A 101 -7.43 1.16 -16.56
C GLU A 101 -8.60 1.91 -15.91
N LYS A 102 -9.63 1.22 -15.47
CA LYS A 102 -10.79 1.84 -14.79
C LYS A 102 -10.35 2.50 -13.48
N ILE A 103 -9.58 1.81 -12.64
CA ILE A 103 -9.08 2.35 -11.37
C ILE A 103 -8.15 3.54 -11.64
N ILE A 104 -7.21 3.40 -12.57
CA ILE A 104 -6.30 4.48 -12.94
C ILE A 104 -7.07 5.71 -13.41
N SER A 105 -8.06 5.54 -14.28
CA SER A 105 -8.86 6.64 -14.84
C SER A 105 -9.57 7.42 -13.74
N LEU A 106 -10.09 6.73 -12.72
CA LEU A 106 -10.79 7.35 -11.59
C LEU A 106 -9.81 8.15 -10.69
N VAL A 107 -8.74 7.51 -10.23
CA VAL A 107 -7.87 8.10 -9.20
C VAL A 107 -6.94 9.19 -9.72
N ARG A 108 -6.65 9.21 -11.03
CA ARG A 108 -5.80 10.25 -11.66
C ARG A 108 -6.51 11.58 -11.90
N LYS A 109 -7.82 11.64 -11.77
CA LYS A 109 -8.59 12.90 -12.01
C LYS A 109 -8.19 13.97 -11.00
N GLN A 110 -7.71 15.10 -11.50
CA GLN A 110 -7.29 16.24 -10.67
C GLN A 110 -8.43 17.21 -10.37
N LYS A 111 -9.46 17.19 -11.22
CA LYS A 111 -10.71 17.98 -11.08
C LYS A 111 -11.89 17.03 -11.28
N PRO A 112 -12.16 16.13 -10.31
CA PRO A 112 -13.24 15.16 -10.44
C PRO A 112 -14.61 15.86 -10.41
N THR A 113 -15.52 15.39 -11.24
CA THR A 113 -16.95 15.75 -11.19
C THR A 113 -17.65 15.06 -10.02
N ALA A 114 -18.90 15.39 -9.75
CA ALA A 114 -19.72 14.68 -8.76
C ALA A 114 -19.88 13.19 -9.12
N GLU A 115 -20.09 12.87 -10.39
CA GLU A 115 -20.18 11.49 -10.89
C GLU A 115 -18.86 10.74 -10.68
N ASP A 116 -17.72 11.35 -11.00
CA ASP A 116 -16.40 10.76 -10.77
C ASP A 116 -16.15 10.41 -9.31
N ARG A 117 -16.64 11.21 -8.36
CA ARG A 117 -16.55 10.96 -6.94
C ARG A 117 -17.41 9.78 -6.51
N LEU A 118 -18.63 9.68 -7.01
CA LEU A 118 -19.53 8.56 -6.75
C LEU A 118 -18.97 7.25 -7.30
N ASP A 119 -18.39 7.29 -8.51
CA ASP A 119 -17.74 6.13 -9.10
C ASP A 119 -16.50 5.71 -8.28
N ALA A 120 -15.67 6.67 -7.88
CA ALA A 120 -14.51 6.39 -7.06
C ALA A 120 -14.91 5.80 -5.69
N GLU A 121 -15.96 6.30 -5.05
CA GLU A 121 -16.48 5.78 -3.79
C GLU A 121 -16.93 4.32 -3.91
N LYS A 122 -17.55 3.94 -5.01
CA LYS A 122 -18.02 2.58 -5.26
C LYS A 122 -16.91 1.61 -5.65
N LEU A 123 -15.92 2.09 -6.42
CA LEU A 123 -15.00 1.22 -7.15
C LEU A 123 -13.57 1.25 -6.62
N THR A 124 -13.18 2.27 -5.84
CA THR A 124 -11.80 2.39 -5.36
C THR A 124 -11.69 2.03 -3.89
N GLN A 125 -10.78 1.11 -3.59
CA GLN A 125 -10.44 0.70 -2.23
C GLN A 125 -8.97 1.02 -1.95
N PHE A 126 -8.62 1.26 -0.68
CA PHE A 126 -7.25 1.36 -0.21
C PHE A 126 -6.85 0.04 0.47
N HIS A 127 -5.92 -0.66 -0.13
CA HIS A 127 -5.37 -1.91 0.38
C HIS A 127 -4.05 -1.63 1.11
N CYS A 128 -4.11 -1.60 2.44
CA CYS A 128 -2.94 -1.34 3.30
C CYS A 128 -2.11 -2.61 3.46
N TYR A 129 -0.83 -2.56 3.11
CA TYR A 129 0.10 -3.69 3.24
C TYR A 129 1.32 -3.38 4.10
N ASP A 130 1.60 -2.12 4.42
CA ASP A 130 2.71 -1.71 5.27
C ASP A 130 2.45 -0.35 5.93
N ILE A 131 3.33 0.03 6.85
CA ILE A 131 3.49 1.41 7.34
C ILE A 131 4.95 1.83 7.15
N ILE A 132 5.19 3.12 6.89
CA ILE A 132 6.56 3.65 6.73
C ILE A 132 7.13 3.96 8.11
N ASP A 133 7.71 2.95 8.74
CA ASP A 133 8.40 3.04 10.02
C ASP A 133 9.77 2.34 9.94
N GLU A 134 10.83 3.14 9.87
CA GLU A 134 12.21 2.67 9.73
C GLU A 134 12.80 2.11 11.04
N THR A 135 12.05 2.14 12.13
CA THR A 135 12.47 1.61 13.44
C THR A 135 11.96 0.20 13.69
N LYS A 136 10.83 -0.19 13.08
CA LYS A 136 10.14 -1.47 13.29
C LYS A 136 10.45 -2.50 12.21
N THR A 137 10.52 -3.76 12.61
CA THR A 137 10.55 -4.92 11.71
C THR A 137 9.23 -5.05 10.93
N PHE A 138 9.21 -5.84 9.85
CA PHE A 138 7.98 -6.04 9.08
C PHE A 138 6.88 -6.70 9.92
N GLU A 139 7.22 -7.65 10.76
CA GLU A 139 6.24 -8.30 11.65
C GLU A 139 5.56 -7.31 12.60
N GLU A 140 6.35 -6.43 13.21
CA GLU A 140 5.83 -5.39 14.10
C GLU A 140 4.91 -4.42 13.35
N ARG A 141 5.28 -4.03 12.13
CA ARG A 141 4.48 -3.17 11.27
C ARG A 141 3.18 -3.86 10.81
N SER A 142 3.26 -5.12 10.42
CA SER A 142 2.09 -5.92 10.01
C SER A 142 1.12 -6.12 11.18
N ARG A 143 1.64 -6.42 12.37
CA ARG A 143 0.84 -6.53 13.60
C ARG A 143 0.17 -5.20 13.94
N PHE A 144 0.90 -4.09 13.83
CA PHE A 144 0.34 -2.76 14.06
C PHE A 144 -0.85 -2.48 13.13
N ILE A 145 -0.74 -2.80 11.83
CA ILE A 145 -1.83 -2.64 10.87
C ILE A 145 -3.05 -3.43 11.32
N GLN A 146 -2.88 -4.72 11.63
CA GLN A 146 -3.98 -5.61 12.01
C GLN A 146 -4.72 -5.15 13.26
N GLN A 147 -4.01 -4.56 14.22
CA GLN A 147 -4.55 -4.17 15.52
C GLN A 147 -5.07 -2.73 15.59
N ASN A 148 -4.54 -1.82 14.77
CA ASN A 148 -4.77 -0.39 14.96
C ASN A 148 -5.35 0.33 13.75
N VAL A 149 -5.08 -0.12 12.52
CA VAL A 149 -5.61 0.56 11.31
C VAL A 149 -7.07 0.18 11.12
N PRO A 150 -7.99 1.13 10.86
CA PRO A 150 -9.38 0.83 10.57
C PRO A 150 -9.53 -0.13 9.39
N ARG A 151 -10.53 -1.01 9.46
CA ARG A 151 -10.89 -1.91 8.38
C ARG A 151 -12.39 -1.81 8.09
N ASN A 152 -12.74 -1.63 6.82
CA ASN A 152 -14.12 -1.55 6.34
C ASN A 152 -14.19 -1.93 4.85
N HIS A 153 -15.29 -1.61 4.16
CA HIS A 153 -15.51 -1.96 2.75
C HIS A 153 -14.55 -1.29 1.76
N CYS A 154 -13.93 -0.15 2.12
CA CYS A 154 -12.97 0.55 1.25
C CYS A 154 -11.56 0.67 1.86
N ILE A 155 -11.34 0.20 3.10
CA ILE A 155 -10.02 0.10 3.73
C ILE A 155 -9.77 -1.37 4.05
N ILE A 156 -8.90 -2.00 3.29
CA ILE A 156 -8.63 -3.44 3.33
C ILE A 156 -7.21 -3.66 3.85
N HIS A 157 -7.01 -4.64 4.72
CA HIS A 157 -5.67 -5.11 5.08
C HIS A 157 -5.27 -6.24 4.15
N VAL A 158 -4.13 -6.09 3.49
CA VAL A 158 -3.60 -7.13 2.61
C VAL A 158 -3.21 -8.36 3.43
N PRO A 159 -3.72 -9.56 3.08
CA PRO A 159 -3.38 -10.77 3.81
C PRO A 159 -1.88 -11.06 3.72
N THR A 160 -1.32 -11.49 4.85
CA THR A 160 0.12 -11.79 4.96
C THR A 160 0.30 -13.22 5.44
N THR A 161 0.88 -14.06 4.61
CA THR A 161 1.28 -15.43 4.97
C THR A 161 2.68 -15.40 5.58
N GLN A 162 2.87 -16.07 6.70
CA GLN A 162 4.14 -16.17 7.45
C GLN A 162 4.54 -17.64 7.64
N GLY A 163 5.76 -17.86 8.12
CA GLY A 163 6.26 -19.22 8.38
C GLY A 163 6.72 -19.95 7.12
N ILE A 164 7.21 -19.20 6.13
CA ILE A 164 7.73 -19.74 4.88
C ILE A 164 9.17 -20.19 5.12
N CYS A 165 9.38 -21.52 5.04
CA CYS A 165 10.66 -22.17 5.37
C CYS A 165 11.37 -22.74 4.13
N SER A 166 10.78 -22.66 2.95
CA SER A 166 11.38 -23.21 1.71
C SER A 166 10.92 -22.48 0.46
N GLU A 167 11.71 -22.61 -0.60
CA GLU A 167 11.37 -22.10 -1.92
C GLU A 167 10.10 -22.74 -2.49
N ASP A 168 9.89 -24.04 -2.24
CA ASP A 168 8.70 -24.75 -2.71
C ASP A 168 7.42 -24.22 -2.07
N GLN A 169 7.46 -23.89 -0.77
CA GLN A 169 6.35 -23.22 -0.09
C GLN A 169 6.09 -21.84 -0.70
N ALA A 170 7.13 -21.06 -0.94
CA ALA A 170 7.00 -19.74 -1.57
C ALA A 170 6.39 -19.85 -2.97
N LYS A 171 6.83 -20.81 -3.79
CA LYS A 171 6.27 -21.11 -5.13
C LYS A 171 4.82 -21.58 -5.05
N ALA A 172 4.46 -22.39 -4.07
CA ALA A 172 3.08 -22.86 -3.89
C ALA A 172 2.13 -21.69 -3.56
N ILE A 173 2.54 -20.79 -2.65
CA ILE A 173 1.76 -19.58 -2.32
C ILE A 173 1.68 -18.65 -3.54
N HIS A 174 2.76 -18.48 -4.28
CA HIS A 174 2.77 -17.69 -5.49
C HIS A 174 1.77 -18.22 -6.54
N LYS A 175 1.78 -19.53 -6.80
CA LYS A 175 0.78 -20.17 -7.67
C LYS A 175 -0.65 -19.97 -7.17
N MET A 176 -0.86 -20.04 -5.87
CA MET A 176 -2.17 -19.76 -5.27
C MET A 176 -2.61 -18.31 -5.54
N ASN A 177 -1.74 -17.33 -5.33
CA ASN A 177 -2.03 -15.92 -5.61
C ASN A 177 -2.40 -15.69 -7.08
N LEU A 178 -1.67 -16.30 -8.02
CA LEU A 178 -2.00 -16.24 -9.45
C LEU A 178 -3.39 -16.84 -9.75
N ARG A 179 -3.72 -18.01 -9.16
CA ARG A 179 -5.05 -18.64 -9.32
C ARG A 179 -6.18 -17.78 -8.76
N LEU A 180 -5.90 -16.99 -7.73
CA LEU A 180 -6.83 -16.03 -7.16
C LEU A 180 -6.95 -14.74 -7.99
N GLY A 181 -6.20 -14.61 -9.10
CA GLY A 181 -6.27 -13.44 -10.00
C GLY A 181 -5.38 -12.27 -9.58
N TYR A 182 -4.41 -12.48 -8.70
CA TYR A 182 -3.41 -11.46 -8.39
C TYR A 182 -2.26 -11.47 -9.42
N GLU A 183 -1.56 -10.36 -9.58
CA GLU A 183 -0.42 -10.20 -10.51
C GLU A 183 0.78 -11.10 -10.14
N GLY A 184 0.78 -11.67 -8.95
CA GLY A 184 1.85 -12.47 -8.40
C GLY A 184 1.95 -12.34 -6.89
N SER A 185 3.18 -12.29 -6.38
CA SER A 185 3.44 -12.20 -4.94
C SER A 185 4.49 -11.14 -4.61
N ILE A 186 4.40 -10.62 -3.40
CA ILE A 186 5.44 -9.81 -2.76
C ILE A 186 6.03 -10.63 -1.62
N VAL A 187 7.34 -10.83 -1.66
CA VAL A 187 8.11 -11.49 -0.60
C VAL A 187 8.78 -10.43 0.25
N ARG A 188 8.70 -10.56 1.56
CA ARG A 188 9.29 -9.66 2.55
C ARG A 188 10.15 -10.42 3.54
N THR A 189 11.29 -9.86 3.89
CA THR A 189 12.09 -10.27 5.06
C THR A 189 11.62 -9.50 6.31
N ASN A 190 11.93 -10.01 7.50
CA ASN A 190 11.55 -9.38 8.76
C ASN A 190 12.46 -8.19 9.13
N ASP A 191 12.78 -7.37 8.16
CA ASP A 191 13.67 -6.24 8.34
C ASP A 191 12.90 -4.92 8.53
N LYS A 192 13.64 -3.89 8.92
CA LYS A 192 13.14 -2.53 9.03
C LYS A 192 12.72 -1.97 7.67
N TYR A 193 11.80 -1.01 7.68
CA TYR A 193 11.39 -0.34 6.45
C TYR A 193 12.55 0.46 5.86
N ALA A 194 12.77 0.35 4.54
CA ALA A 194 13.79 1.10 3.83
C ALA A 194 13.14 2.07 2.83
N CYS A 195 13.32 3.39 3.02
CA CYS A 195 12.75 4.43 2.15
C CYS A 195 13.45 4.53 0.77
N LYS A 196 13.82 3.38 0.20
CA LYS A 196 14.52 3.20 -1.07
C LYS A 196 14.17 1.84 -1.69
N ARG A 197 14.74 1.53 -2.85
CA ARG A 197 14.72 0.15 -3.37
C ARG A 197 15.52 -0.77 -2.44
N SER A 198 14.93 -1.92 -2.08
CA SER A 198 15.53 -2.82 -1.10
C SER A 198 15.20 -4.28 -1.38
N HIS A 199 16.15 -5.17 -1.09
CA HIS A 199 15.92 -6.63 -1.11
C HIS A 199 15.04 -7.13 0.05
N ASN A 200 14.74 -6.27 1.04
CA ASN A 200 13.75 -6.57 2.09
C ASN A 200 12.32 -6.64 1.52
N LEU A 201 12.14 -6.19 0.27
CA LEU A 201 10.91 -6.26 -0.50
C LEU A 201 11.24 -6.78 -1.90
N ARG A 202 10.64 -7.91 -2.29
CA ARG A 202 10.89 -8.53 -3.59
C ARG A 202 9.59 -8.87 -4.29
N LYS A 203 9.54 -8.66 -5.60
CA LYS A 203 8.40 -9.03 -6.43
C LYS A 203 8.66 -10.39 -7.08
N PHE A 204 7.69 -11.29 -6.92
CA PHE A 204 7.63 -12.56 -7.59
C PHE A 204 6.52 -12.46 -8.65
N LYS A 205 6.91 -12.43 -9.92
CA LYS A 205 6.03 -12.45 -11.08
C LYS A 205 6.42 -13.65 -11.93
N ASP A 206 5.46 -14.27 -12.58
CA ASP A 206 5.79 -15.17 -13.69
C ASP A 206 6.30 -14.30 -14.84
N PHE A 207 7.51 -14.56 -15.29
CA PHE A 207 7.92 -14.10 -16.60
C PHE A 207 7.18 -14.97 -17.61
N HIS A 208 6.13 -14.46 -18.22
CA HIS A 208 5.80 -14.94 -19.54
C HIS A 208 6.96 -14.46 -20.40
N ASP A 209 7.89 -15.37 -20.71
CA ASP A 209 8.84 -15.15 -21.78
C ASP A 209 7.98 -14.84 -23.01
N ALA A 210 8.04 -13.58 -23.42
CA ALA A 210 7.61 -13.22 -24.75
C ALA A 210 8.65 -13.86 -25.66
N GLU A 211 8.39 -15.10 -26.05
CA GLU A 211 9.05 -15.67 -27.21
C GLU A 211 8.66 -14.80 -28.40
N ALA A 212 9.68 -14.09 -28.91
CA ALA A 212 9.63 -13.31 -30.11
C ALA A 212 9.52 -14.21 -31.34
#